data_3e8030f1039332452dc8ddeeaa1b45ea
#
_entry.id   3e8030f1039332452dc8ddeeaa1b45ea
#
_cell.length_a   1.000
_cell.length_b   1.000
_cell.length_c   1.000
_cell.angle_alpha   90.00
_cell.angle_beta   90.00
_cell.angle_gamma   90.00
#
_symmetry.space_group_name_H-M   'P 1'
#
loop_
_entity.id
_entity.type
_entity.pdbx_description
1 polymer ?
#
loop_
_entity_poly.entity_id
_entity_poly.type
_entity_poly.pdbx_seq_one_letter_code
_entity_poly.pdbx_strand_id
1 'polypeptide(L)'
;LYINRAEGFIGTGLKKDEFVCNCSDIDDIILFYRNGTYKVVKVSEKMFVGRDILYLNVFKRNDNRTIYNVIYRDGKVGYNYIKRFAVTGVTRDKEYDITKGTEGSRILYFSANTNGEAETVKVILKPKPRQKLLVFEKDFSTIAIKGRGSMGNILTKADVHKISLKQKGSSTLGGRMVWFDRDVLRLNYDGRGEELGEFQSDDLILVILQN
;
A
#
# COMPACT_ATOMS: atom_id res chain seq x y z
N LEU A 1 4.61 14.08 -9.84
CA LEU A 1 5.62 13.68 -8.87
C LEU A 1 6.64 12.76 -9.54
N TYR A 2 7.92 13.01 -9.28
CA TYR A 2 9.06 12.23 -9.76
C TYR A 2 9.92 11.80 -8.59
N ILE A 3 10.73 10.75 -8.77
CA ILE A 3 11.65 10.24 -7.76
C ILE A 3 13.02 9.90 -8.33
N ASN A 4 14.07 10.32 -7.64
CA ASN A 4 15.45 9.83 -7.79
C ASN A 4 15.76 8.87 -6.63
N ARG A 5 15.58 7.57 -6.86
CA ARG A 5 15.77 6.55 -5.80
C ARG A 5 17.21 6.42 -5.33
N ALA A 6 18.16 6.63 -6.23
CA ALA A 6 19.58 6.49 -5.92
C ALA A 6 20.07 7.59 -4.98
N GLU A 7 19.61 8.80 -5.19
CA GLU A 7 19.98 9.97 -4.39
C GLU A 7 19.01 10.25 -3.23
N GLY A 8 17.78 9.70 -3.27
CA GLY A 8 16.77 9.88 -2.25
C GLY A 8 16.00 11.20 -2.33
N PHE A 9 15.80 11.72 -3.54
CA PHE A 9 15.02 12.93 -3.77
C PHE A 9 13.68 12.62 -4.43
N ILE A 10 12.66 13.39 -4.05
CA ILE A 10 11.35 13.43 -4.72
C ILE A 10 11.01 14.88 -5.07
N GLY A 11 10.12 15.08 -6.05
CA GLY A 11 9.62 16.41 -6.36
C GLY A 11 8.95 16.52 -7.71
N THR A 12 8.28 17.65 -7.94
CA THR A 12 7.65 17.97 -9.22
C THR A 12 8.61 18.51 -10.26
N GLY A 13 9.76 19.03 -9.82
CA GLY A 13 10.82 19.57 -10.67
C GLY A 13 11.79 18.53 -11.25
N LEU A 14 11.75 17.29 -10.78
CA LEU A 14 12.70 16.21 -11.16
C LEU A 14 12.26 15.49 -12.45
N LYS A 15 11.94 16.24 -13.52
CA LYS A 15 11.35 15.71 -14.77
C LYS A 15 12.24 14.72 -15.55
N LYS A 16 13.52 14.60 -15.22
CA LYS A 16 14.47 13.65 -15.83
C LYS A 16 14.53 12.31 -15.10
N ASP A 17 13.92 12.22 -13.91
CA ASP A 17 13.91 11.05 -13.07
C ASP A 17 12.62 10.20 -13.28
N GLU A 18 12.46 9.14 -12.51
CA GLU A 18 11.31 8.21 -12.59
C GLU A 18 9.99 8.94 -12.27
N PHE A 19 9.04 8.94 -13.21
CA PHE A 19 7.69 9.45 -12.96
C PHE A 19 6.91 8.47 -12.06
N VAL A 20 6.23 9.01 -11.05
CA VAL A 20 5.43 8.23 -10.11
C VAL A 20 3.93 8.40 -10.35
N CYS A 21 3.43 9.63 -10.21
CA CYS A 21 2.01 9.94 -10.34
C CYS A 21 1.79 11.44 -10.56
N ASN A 22 0.60 11.79 -11.00
CA ASN A 22 0.15 13.19 -10.98
C ASN A 22 -0.20 13.59 -9.55
N CYS A 23 0.14 14.82 -9.17
CA CYS A 23 -0.19 15.40 -7.88
C CYS A 23 -0.38 16.93 -8.04
N SER A 24 -1.09 17.51 -7.08
CA SER A 24 -1.20 18.96 -6.90
C SER A 24 -0.14 19.44 -5.88
N ASP A 25 0.13 20.73 -5.87
CA ASP A 25 1.02 21.41 -4.90
C ASP A 25 0.46 21.43 -3.47
N ILE A 26 -0.84 21.18 -3.31
CA ILE A 26 -1.52 21.06 -2.00
C ILE A 26 -1.54 19.64 -1.46
N ASP A 27 -1.17 18.64 -2.28
CA ASP A 27 -1.19 17.24 -1.88
C ASP A 27 -0.09 16.90 -0.86
N ASP A 28 -0.34 15.84 -0.11
CA ASP A 28 0.63 15.16 0.72
C ASP A 28 1.09 13.87 0.04
N ILE A 29 2.34 13.47 0.26
CA ILE A 29 2.94 12.26 -0.28
C ILE A 29 3.28 11.32 0.86
N ILE A 30 2.77 10.09 0.80
CA ILE A 30 3.18 9.01 1.70
C ILE A 30 4.37 8.26 1.12
N LEU A 31 5.36 7.99 1.96
CA LEU A 31 6.56 7.23 1.60
C LEU A 31 6.75 6.06 2.56
N PHE A 32 7.03 4.88 2.01
CA PHE A 32 7.41 3.70 2.77
C PHE A 32 8.84 3.30 2.45
N TYR A 33 9.59 2.90 3.48
CA TYR A 33 10.99 2.53 3.39
C TYR A 33 11.21 1.03 3.63
N ARG A 34 12.30 0.49 3.09
CA ARG A 34 12.64 -0.94 3.25
C ARG A 34 12.89 -1.37 4.69
N ASN A 35 13.30 -0.45 5.56
CA ASN A 35 13.49 -0.71 6.99
C ASN A 35 12.17 -0.89 7.76
N GLY A 36 11.02 -0.61 7.13
CA GLY A 36 9.71 -0.73 7.76
C GLY A 36 9.21 0.57 8.38
N THR A 37 9.84 1.70 8.10
CA THR A 37 9.31 3.01 8.47
C THR A 37 8.51 3.64 7.33
N TYR A 38 7.67 4.63 7.67
CA TYR A 38 6.99 5.47 6.70
C TYR A 38 6.75 6.87 7.27
N LYS A 39 6.60 7.82 6.38
CA LYS A 39 6.23 9.21 6.71
C LYS A 39 5.36 9.82 5.62
N VAL A 40 4.73 10.94 5.95
CA VAL A 40 3.99 11.77 5.00
C VAL A 40 4.65 13.15 4.95
N VAL A 41 4.89 13.64 3.75
CA VAL A 41 5.49 14.95 3.50
C VAL A 41 4.63 15.75 2.53
N LYS A 42 4.74 17.09 2.55
CA LYS A 42 4.07 17.94 1.56
C LYS A 42 4.77 17.83 0.20
N VAL A 43 4.02 17.98 -0.88
CA VAL A 43 4.59 18.13 -2.23
C VAL A 43 5.49 19.37 -2.30
N SER A 44 6.64 19.23 -2.98
CA SER A 44 7.57 20.31 -3.27
C SER A 44 8.26 20.10 -4.62
N GLU A 45 8.95 21.11 -5.13
CA GLU A 45 9.69 20.99 -6.39
C GLU A 45 10.85 19.99 -6.30
N LYS A 46 11.57 19.99 -5.16
CA LYS A 46 12.64 19.04 -4.85
C LYS A 46 12.84 18.94 -3.35
N MET A 47 12.78 17.72 -2.82
CA MET A 47 12.97 17.43 -1.39
C MET A 47 13.81 16.17 -1.21
N PHE A 48 14.77 16.23 -0.31
CA PHE A 48 15.48 15.03 0.15
C PHE A 48 14.61 14.30 1.19
N VAL A 49 14.28 13.05 0.92
CA VAL A 49 13.43 12.21 1.79
C VAL A 49 14.14 10.99 2.33
N GLY A 50 15.38 10.76 1.91
CA GLY A 50 16.18 9.59 2.27
C GLY A 50 16.20 8.54 1.16
N ARG A 51 17.09 7.57 1.32
CA ARG A 51 17.25 6.44 0.39
C ARG A 51 16.39 5.24 0.79
N ASP A 52 16.48 4.14 0.04
CA ASP A 52 15.76 2.89 0.28
C ASP A 52 14.23 3.02 0.29
N ILE A 53 13.71 3.97 -0.49
CA ILE A 53 12.28 4.17 -0.69
C ILE A 53 11.71 2.95 -1.41
N LEU A 54 10.76 2.28 -0.77
CA LEU A 54 10.08 1.11 -1.28
C LEU A 54 8.87 1.50 -2.14
N TYR A 55 8.07 2.43 -1.64
CA TYR A 55 6.83 2.89 -2.26
C TYR A 55 6.56 4.35 -1.91
N LEU A 56 5.96 5.09 -2.85
CA LEU A 56 5.42 6.43 -2.61
C LEU A 56 4.22 6.69 -3.52
N ASN A 57 3.28 7.47 -3.01
CA ASN A 57 2.10 7.94 -3.76
C ASN A 57 1.47 9.13 -3.05
N VAL A 58 0.47 9.75 -3.70
CA VAL A 58 -0.37 10.77 -3.05
C VAL A 58 -1.07 10.16 -1.84
N PHE A 59 -0.99 10.85 -0.71
CA PHE A 59 -1.65 10.48 0.54
C PHE A 59 -3.04 11.11 0.62
N LYS A 60 -4.05 10.30 0.81
CA LYS A 60 -5.43 10.75 1.04
C LYS A 60 -5.78 10.56 2.51
N ARG A 61 -6.03 11.67 3.21
CA ARG A 61 -6.47 11.63 4.62
C ARG A 61 -7.84 10.95 4.70
N ASN A 62 -8.04 10.16 5.76
CA ASN A 62 -9.26 9.37 6.02
C ASN A 62 -9.58 8.31 4.96
N ASP A 63 -8.64 7.99 4.06
CA ASP A 63 -8.80 6.88 3.13
C ASP A 63 -8.62 5.54 3.89
N ASN A 64 -9.72 4.85 4.10
CA ASN A 64 -9.76 3.52 4.73
C ASN A 64 -9.83 2.39 3.69
N ARG A 65 -9.85 2.71 2.38
CA ARG A 65 -9.91 1.72 1.31
C ARG A 65 -8.54 1.37 0.73
N THR A 66 -7.58 2.28 0.75
CA THR A 66 -6.20 1.95 0.40
C THR A 66 -5.57 1.08 1.48
N ILE A 67 -5.49 -0.21 1.20
CA ILE A 67 -4.93 -1.21 2.11
C ILE A 67 -3.51 -1.58 1.67
N TYR A 68 -2.60 -1.52 2.62
CA TYR A 68 -1.21 -1.95 2.45
C TYR A 68 -1.07 -3.39 2.93
N ASN A 69 -0.68 -4.29 2.02
CA ASN A 69 -0.39 -5.68 2.32
C ASN A 69 1.12 -5.83 2.47
N VAL A 70 1.57 -6.31 3.61
CA VAL A 70 3.00 -6.29 3.97
C VAL A 70 3.44 -7.61 4.59
N ILE A 71 4.59 -8.11 4.16
CA ILE A 71 5.36 -9.14 4.86
C ILE A 71 6.69 -8.55 5.25
N TYR A 72 7.06 -8.67 6.50
CA TYR A 72 8.31 -8.13 7.03
C TYR A 72 8.99 -9.12 7.98
N ARG A 73 10.30 -8.98 8.12
CA ARG A 73 11.07 -9.64 9.15
C ARG A 73 11.33 -8.66 10.29
N ASP A 74 11.06 -9.09 11.52
CA ASP A 74 11.29 -8.30 12.71
C ASP A 74 12.70 -8.59 13.25
N GLY A 75 13.60 -7.60 13.13
CA GLY A 75 15.01 -7.72 13.50
C GLY A 75 15.88 -8.54 12.54
N LYS A 76 17.15 -8.64 12.85
CA LYS A 76 18.17 -9.36 12.04
C LYS A 76 17.92 -10.88 11.98
N VAL A 77 17.45 -11.47 13.07
CA VAL A 77 17.19 -12.91 13.24
C VAL A 77 15.78 -13.23 13.72
N GLY A 78 14.86 -12.27 13.60
CA GLY A 78 13.49 -12.41 14.06
C GLY A 78 12.58 -13.20 13.09
N TYR A 79 11.35 -13.40 13.52
CA TYR A 79 10.32 -14.06 12.72
C TYR A 79 9.84 -13.18 11.59
N ASN A 80 9.21 -13.80 10.60
CA ASN A 80 8.55 -13.10 9.52
C ASN A 80 7.07 -12.97 9.85
N TYR A 81 6.56 -11.76 9.68
CA TYR A 81 5.17 -11.39 9.96
C TYR A 81 4.45 -10.96 8.69
N ILE A 82 3.13 -11.17 8.68
CA ILE A 82 2.23 -10.74 7.63
C ILE A 82 1.14 -9.87 8.24
N LYS A 83 0.82 -8.75 7.60
CA LYS A 83 -0.29 -7.91 8.01
C LYS A 83 -0.89 -7.10 6.87
N ARG A 84 -2.10 -6.64 7.11
CA ARG A 84 -2.84 -5.70 6.28
C ARG A 84 -3.25 -4.51 7.13
N PHE A 85 -3.13 -3.30 6.61
CA PHE A 85 -3.52 -2.09 7.33
C PHE A 85 -3.80 -0.93 6.39
N ALA A 86 -4.59 0.05 6.87
CA ALA A 86 -4.75 1.35 6.25
C ALA A 86 -3.96 2.42 7.02
N VAL A 87 -3.64 3.52 6.34
CA VAL A 87 -3.09 4.74 6.95
C VAL A 87 -4.09 5.87 6.73
N THR A 88 -4.94 6.12 7.71
CA THR A 88 -6.03 7.10 7.62
C THR A 88 -5.63 8.49 8.11
N GLY A 89 -4.70 8.58 9.04
CA GLY A 89 -4.26 9.85 9.61
C GLY A 89 -2.84 9.79 10.17
N VAL A 90 -2.06 10.82 9.89
CA VAL A 90 -0.67 10.98 10.33
C VAL A 90 -0.37 12.46 10.56
N THR A 91 0.66 12.74 11.36
CA THR A 91 1.30 14.05 11.41
C THR A 91 2.35 14.12 10.30
N ARG A 92 2.38 15.22 9.52
CA ARG A 92 3.41 15.46 8.51
C ARG A 92 4.80 15.43 9.13
N ASP A 93 5.78 14.98 8.36
CA ASP A 93 7.22 14.92 8.68
C ASP A 93 7.57 14.04 9.88
N LYS A 94 6.57 13.45 10.54
CA LYS A 94 6.77 12.46 11.59
C LYS A 94 6.99 11.09 10.98
N GLU A 95 8.03 10.39 11.43
CA GLU A 95 8.29 9.00 11.06
C GLU A 95 7.47 8.04 11.94
N TYR A 96 6.92 7.02 11.31
CA TYR A 96 6.13 5.95 11.93
C TYR A 96 6.71 4.60 11.55
N ASP A 97 6.54 3.63 12.42
CA ASP A 97 6.99 2.27 12.21
C ASP A 97 5.82 1.33 11.91
N ILE A 98 5.93 0.50 10.89
CA ILE A 98 5.00 -0.58 10.58
C ILE A 98 5.46 -1.92 11.14
N THR A 99 6.69 -2.01 11.62
CA THR A 99 7.23 -3.12 12.40
C THR A 99 7.11 -2.83 13.91
N LYS A 100 7.90 -3.45 14.74
CA LYS A 100 8.03 -3.06 16.16
C LYS A 100 9.26 -2.19 16.45
N GLY A 101 9.92 -1.70 15.39
CA GLY A 101 11.12 -0.88 15.52
C GLY A 101 12.36 -1.66 15.96
N THR A 102 12.32 -2.97 15.90
CA THR A 102 13.48 -3.80 16.21
C THR A 102 14.59 -3.55 15.18
N GLU A 103 15.79 -3.26 15.64
CA GLU A 103 16.93 -2.98 14.75
C GLU A 103 17.17 -4.12 13.74
N GLY A 104 17.32 -3.74 12.47
CA GLY A 104 17.51 -4.69 11.37
C GLY A 104 16.20 -5.31 10.85
N SER A 105 15.05 -4.80 11.27
CA SER A 105 13.77 -5.11 10.63
C SER A 105 13.78 -4.67 9.18
N ARG A 106 13.08 -5.42 8.32
CA ARG A 106 12.98 -5.07 6.90
C ARG A 106 11.73 -5.61 6.24
N ILE A 107 11.22 -4.87 5.30
CA ILE A 107 10.11 -5.31 4.43
C ILE A 107 10.62 -6.33 3.42
N LEU A 108 9.92 -7.45 3.31
CA LEU A 108 10.20 -8.53 2.35
C LEU A 108 9.23 -8.51 1.16
N TYR A 109 8.00 -8.04 1.41
CA TYR A 109 6.96 -7.87 0.39
C TYR A 109 6.09 -6.68 0.76
N PHE A 110 5.66 -5.92 -0.24
CA PHE A 110 4.79 -4.76 -0.07
C PHE A 110 3.90 -4.59 -1.30
N SER A 111 2.62 -4.35 -1.09
CA SER A 111 1.70 -3.86 -2.10
C SER A 111 0.77 -2.81 -1.52
N ALA A 112 0.36 -1.87 -2.36
CA ALA A 112 -0.64 -0.86 -2.05
C ALA A 112 -1.87 -1.10 -2.92
N ASN A 113 -3.02 -1.31 -2.28
CA ASN A 113 -4.25 -1.78 -2.90
C ASN A 113 -5.36 -0.77 -2.65
N THR A 114 -5.73 0.01 -3.68
CA THR A 114 -6.61 1.19 -3.56
C THR A 114 -8.07 0.86 -3.21
N ASN A 115 -8.47 -0.39 -3.37
CA ASN A 115 -9.79 -0.89 -3.02
C ASN A 115 -9.72 -2.15 -2.14
N GLY A 116 -8.66 -2.29 -1.35
CA GLY A 116 -8.50 -3.39 -0.41
C GLY A 116 -8.35 -4.76 -1.05
N GLU A 117 -7.80 -4.83 -2.26
CA GLU A 117 -7.50 -6.08 -2.95
C GLU A 117 -6.55 -6.92 -2.10
N ALA A 118 -6.71 -8.24 -2.21
CA ALA A 118 -5.93 -9.19 -1.44
C ALA A 118 -5.35 -10.26 -2.36
N GLU A 119 -4.12 -10.07 -2.74
CA GLU A 119 -3.38 -10.98 -3.61
C GLU A 119 -2.90 -12.24 -2.89
N THR A 120 -2.59 -13.27 -3.66
CA THR A 120 -1.86 -14.46 -3.22
C THR A 120 -0.39 -14.34 -3.59
N VAL A 121 0.49 -14.59 -2.64
CA VAL A 121 1.94 -14.58 -2.83
C VAL A 121 2.54 -15.97 -2.67
N LYS A 122 3.61 -16.22 -3.44
CA LYS A 122 4.46 -17.41 -3.31
C LYS A 122 5.66 -17.06 -2.44
N VAL A 123 5.85 -17.80 -1.36
CA VAL A 123 6.95 -17.65 -0.41
C VAL A 123 7.93 -18.79 -0.59
N ILE A 124 9.19 -18.44 -0.86
CA ILE A 124 10.31 -19.38 -1.00
C ILE A 124 11.21 -19.21 0.20
N LEU A 125 11.48 -20.29 0.90
CA LEU A 125 12.32 -20.31 2.10
C LEU A 125 13.77 -20.67 1.73
N LYS A 126 14.72 -20.21 2.56
CA LYS A 126 16.11 -20.66 2.47
C LYS A 126 16.20 -22.10 2.95
N PRO A 127 16.85 -23.00 2.18
CA PRO A 127 17.03 -24.38 2.63
C PRO A 127 17.80 -24.47 3.93
N LYS A 128 17.31 -25.31 4.84
CA LYS A 128 18.01 -25.70 6.08
C LYS A 128 18.00 -27.22 6.25
N PRO A 129 18.98 -27.83 6.93
CA PRO A 129 18.94 -29.25 7.22
C PRO A 129 17.62 -29.67 7.87
N ARG A 130 17.03 -30.77 7.42
CA ARG A 130 15.75 -31.35 7.88
C ARG A 130 14.50 -30.50 7.59
N GLN A 131 14.62 -29.41 6.84
CA GLN A 131 13.46 -28.59 6.43
C GLN A 131 12.77 -29.25 5.22
N LYS A 132 11.53 -29.71 5.40
CA LYS A 132 10.74 -30.36 4.34
C LYS A 132 10.01 -29.35 3.45
N LEU A 133 9.48 -28.28 4.06
CA LEU A 133 8.74 -27.25 3.33
C LEU A 133 9.68 -26.13 2.90
N LEU A 134 9.85 -25.97 1.58
CA LEU A 134 10.68 -24.91 0.99
C LEU A 134 9.87 -23.83 0.29
N VAL A 135 8.65 -24.16 -0.12
CA VAL A 135 7.78 -23.25 -0.86
C VAL A 135 6.36 -23.41 -0.35
N PHE A 136 5.68 -22.30 -0.12
CA PHE A 136 4.25 -22.28 0.18
C PHE A 136 3.61 -21.00 -0.37
N GLU A 137 2.29 -21.01 -0.39
CA GLU A 137 1.50 -19.87 -0.81
C GLU A 137 0.79 -19.25 0.38
N LYS A 138 0.60 -17.94 0.31
CA LYS A 138 -0.16 -17.21 1.32
C LYS A 138 -1.09 -16.23 0.65
N ASP A 139 -2.38 -16.39 0.95
CA ASP A 139 -3.45 -15.52 0.51
C ASP A 139 -3.66 -14.41 1.56
N PHE A 140 -3.56 -13.16 1.14
CA PHE A 140 -3.79 -12.00 1.99
C PHE A 140 -5.27 -11.85 2.39
N SER A 141 -6.24 -12.41 1.63
CA SER A 141 -7.66 -12.35 2.00
C SER A 141 -7.94 -13.02 3.35
N THR A 142 -7.10 -13.99 3.74
CA THR A 142 -7.17 -14.67 5.03
C THR A 142 -6.64 -13.84 6.21
N ILE A 143 -6.10 -12.65 5.94
CA ILE A 143 -5.49 -11.77 6.93
C ILE A 143 -6.43 -10.61 7.20
N ALA A 144 -6.89 -10.49 8.44
CA ALA A 144 -7.73 -9.36 8.85
C ALA A 144 -6.97 -8.03 8.75
N ILE A 145 -7.66 -6.99 8.30
CA ILE A 145 -7.15 -5.62 8.32
C ILE A 145 -7.09 -5.15 9.77
N LYS A 146 -5.93 -4.70 10.23
CA LYS A 146 -5.69 -4.27 11.61
C LYS A 146 -5.11 -2.85 11.64
N GLY A 147 -5.02 -2.27 12.83
CA GLY A 147 -4.35 -0.98 12.99
C GLY A 147 -2.88 -1.02 12.56
N ARG A 148 -2.40 0.09 12.00
CA ARG A 148 -1.02 0.20 11.47
C ARG A 148 0.08 -0.17 12.48
N GLY A 149 -0.11 0.12 13.77
CA GLY A 149 0.84 -0.22 14.85
C GLY A 149 0.77 -1.67 15.36
N SER A 150 -0.14 -2.51 14.82
CA SER A 150 -0.22 -3.92 15.20
C SER A 150 0.97 -4.71 14.66
N MET A 151 1.38 -5.77 15.36
CA MET A 151 2.50 -6.62 14.95
C MET A 151 2.19 -7.47 13.71
N GLY A 152 0.93 -7.82 13.49
CA GLY A 152 0.53 -8.76 12.45
C GLY A 152 0.56 -10.21 12.95
N ASN A 153 0.35 -11.14 12.01
CA ASN A 153 0.38 -12.57 12.27
C ASN A 153 1.75 -13.16 11.90
N ILE A 154 2.21 -14.17 12.62
CA ILE A 154 3.42 -14.89 12.23
C ILE A 154 3.15 -15.60 10.90
N LEU A 155 3.97 -15.30 9.90
CA LEU A 155 3.96 -15.99 8.61
C LEU A 155 4.81 -17.27 8.69
N THR A 156 6.05 -17.12 9.13
CA THR A 156 7.00 -18.24 9.30
C THR A 156 8.16 -17.85 10.21
N LYS A 157 8.70 -18.85 10.92
CA LYS A 157 9.94 -18.73 11.69
C LYS A 157 11.18 -19.01 10.85
N ALA A 158 11.00 -19.57 9.64
CA ALA A 158 12.10 -19.90 8.74
C ALA A 158 12.57 -18.67 7.97
N ASP A 159 13.84 -18.66 7.55
CA ASP A 159 14.38 -17.58 6.73
C ASP A 159 13.75 -17.58 5.35
N VAL A 160 13.23 -16.44 4.96
CA VAL A 160 12.67 -16.23 3.62
C VAL A 160 13.80 -15.91 2.64
N HIS A 161 13.81 -16.60 1.51
CA HIS A 161 14.69 -16.32 0.38
C HIS A 161 14.06 -15.27 -0.54
N LYS A 162 12.82 -15.52 -0.99
CA LYS A 162 12.10 -14.67 -1.94
C LYS A 162 10.59 -14.73 -1.72
N ILE A 163 9.93 -13.61 -1.97
CA ILE A 163 8.46 -13.54 -2.08
C ILE A 163 8.13 -12.93 -3.43
N SER A 164 7.17 -13.52 -4.12
CA SER A 164 6.68 -13.02 -5.41
C SER A 164 5.16 -13.08 -5.47
N LEU A 165 4.57 -12.14 -6.20
CA LEU A 165 3.16 -12.19 -6.53
C LEU A 165 2.88 -13.48 -7.32
N LYS A 166 1.88 -14.24 -6.89
CA LYS A 166 1.37 -15.42 -7.63
C LYS A 166 0.12 -15.05 -8.40
N GLN A 167 -0.84 -14.44 -7.74
CA GLN A 167 -2.14 -14.10 -8.29
C GLN A 167 -2.64 -12.79 -7.69
N LYS A 168 -3.18 -11.91 -8.54
CA LYS A 168 -3.92 -10.74 -8.09
C LYS A 168 -5.20 -11.18 -7.38
N GLY A 169 -5.60 -10.45 -6.35
CA GLY A 169 -6.82 -10.72 -5.62
C GLY A 169 -7.93 -9.72 -5.94
N SER A 170 -9.11 -10.01 -5.45
CA SER A 170 -10.26 -9.10 -5.47
C SER A 170 -10.32 -8.26 -4.19
N SER A 171 -11.20 -7.26 -4.19
CA SER A 171 -11.46 -6.45 -3.01
C SER A 171 -12.01 -7.30 -1.85
N THR A 172 -11.58 -7.00 -0.63
CA THR A 172 -12.08 -7.59 0.61
C THR A 172 -12.93 -6.61 1.42
N LEU A 173 -13.21 -5.42 0.88
CA LEU A 173 -13.91 -4.33 1.57
C LEU A 173 -15.38 -4.20 1.19
N GLY A 174 -15.88 -5.06 0.28
CA GLY A 174 -17.18 -4.89 -0.34
C GLY A 174 -17.21 -3.76 -1.37
N GLY A 175 -18.40 -3.46 -1.87
CA GLY A 175 -18.59 -2.43 -2.87
C GLY A 175 -18.40 -1.00 -2.36
N ARG A 176 -18.52 -0.06 -3.27
CA ARG A 176 -18.56 1.38 -2.96
C ARG A 176 -19.89 1.95 -3.38
N MET A 177 -20.46 2.78 -2.52
CA MET A 177 -21.59 3.62 -2.90
C MET A 177 -21.14 4.62 -3.97
N VAL A 178 -21.94 4.76 -5.00
CA VAL A 178 -21.69 5.67 -6.14
C VAL A 178 -22.86 6.60 -6.28
N TRP A 179 -22.56 7.87 -6.49
CA TRP A 179 -23.53 8.93 -6.76
C TRP A 179 -23.27 9.55 -8.12
N PHE A 180 -24.35 10.03 -8.76
CA PHE A 180 -24.28 10.76 -10.01
C PHE A 180 -24.72 12.21 -9.79
N ASP A 181 -23.79 13.12 -10.00
CA ASP A 181 -24.06 14.55 -9.99
C ASP A 181 -24.50 14.97 -11.40
N ARG A 182 -25.79 15.30 -11.54
CA ARG A 182 -26.40 15.69 -12.83
C ARG A 182 -25.96 17.07 -13.30
N ASP A 183 -25.58 17.97 -12.39
CA ASP A 183 -25.20 19.34 -12.74
C ASP A 183 -23.84 19.40 -13.43
N VAL A 184 -22.90 18.54 -12.97
CA VAL A 184 -21.56 18.44 -13.54
C VAL A 184 -21.34 17.17 -14.37
N LEU A 185 -22.37 16.33 -14.53
CA LEU A 185 -22.36 15.06 -15.28
C LEU A 185 -21.23 14.14 -14.81
N ARG A 186 -21.08 13.97 -13.50
CA ARG A 186 -19.96 13.25 -12.91
C ARG A 186 -20.39 12.20 -11.90
N LEU A 187 -19.78 11.03 -11.99
CA LEU A 187 -19.84 10.02 -10.93
C LEU A 187 -18.90 10.43 -9.79
N ASN A 188 -19.34 10.22 -8.55
CA ASN A 188 -18.54 10.49 -7.37
C ASN A 188 -18.83 9.47 -6.26
N TYR A 189 -17.98 9.51 -5.22
CA TYR A 189 -18.10 8.70 -4.01
C TYR A 189 -18.34 9.55 -2.77
N ASP A 190 -18.67 10.83 -2.97
CA ASP A 190 -18.72 11.84 -1.90
C ASP A 190 -20.15 12.11 -1.44
N GLY A 191 -21.14 11.38 -1.96
CA GLY A 191 -22.55 11.55 -1.62
C GLY A 191 -23.21 12.73 -2.30
N ARG A 192 -22.69 13.23 -3.44
CA ARG A 192 -23.25 14.35 -4.17
C ARG A 192 -24.16 13.88 -5.30
N GLY A 193 -25.39 14.38 -5.33
CA GLY A 193 -26.36 14.09 -6.37
C GLY A 193 -27.21 12.85 -6.08
N GLU A 194 -27.58 12.13 -7.11
CA GLU A 194 -28.43 10.94 -7.05
C GLU A 194 -27.62 9.71 -6.67
N GLU A 195 -28.12 8.95 -5.66
CA GLU A 195 -27.50 7.69 -5.26
C GLU A 195 -27.83 6.60 -6.29
N LEU A 196 -26.79 5.99 -6.86
CA LEU A 196 -26.93 4.90 -7.82
C LEU A 196 -26.89 3.53 -7.18
N GLY A 197 -26.30 3.40 -5.97
CA GLY A 197 -26.16 2.17 -5.24
C GLY A 197 -24.73 1.74 -5.02
N GLU A 198 -24.57 0.51 -4.52
CA GLU A 198 -23.26 -0.10 -4.22
C GLU A 198 -22.73 -0.86 -5.42
N PHE A 199 -21.49 -0.54 -5.82
CA PHE A 199 -20.80 -1.13 -6.97
C PHE A 199 -19.51 -1.83 -6.53
N GLN A 200 -19.25 -2.97 -7.13
CA GLN A 200 -17.98 -3.71 -7.01
C GLN A 200 -16.95 -3.19 -8.00
N SER A 201 -15.69 -3.62 -7.86
CA SER A 201 -14.59 -3.15 -8.71
C SER A 201 -14.68 -3.62 -10.18
N ASP A 202 -15.46 -4.64 -10.45
CA ASP A 202 -15.68 -5.25 -11.77
C ASP A 202 -17.05 -4.88 -12.38
N ASP A 203 -17.88 -4.12 -11.68
CA ASP A 203 -19.13 -3.62 -12.22
C ASP A 203 -18.92 -2.57 -13.30
N LEU A 204 -19.79 -2.59 -14.30
CA LEU A 204 -19.83 -1.63 -15.38
C LEU A 204 -21.09 -0.75 -15.28
N ILE A 205 -20.94 0.53 -15.48
CA ILE A 205 -22.04 1.49 -15.51
C ILE A 205 -22.35 1.83 -16.96
N LEU A 206 -23.57 1.52 -17.40
CA LEU A 206 -24.07 1.96 -18.71
C LEU A 206 -24.72 3.34 -18.57
N VAL A 207 -24.21 4.31 -19.31
CA VAL A 207 -24.79 5.66 -19.39
C VAL A 207 -25.49 5.83 -20.72
N ILE A 208 -26.79 6.13 -20.69
CA ILE A 208 -27.61 6.41 -21.89
C ILE A 208 -27.91 7.89 -21.88
N LEU A 209 -27.44 8.58 -22.89
CA LEU A 209 -27.71 10.00 -23.08
C LEU A 209 -28.97 10.19 -23.97
N GLN A 210 -29.82 11.10 -23.57
CA GLN A 210 -30.90 11.58 -24.47
C GLN A 210 -30.31 12.63 -25.42
N ASN A 211 -30.29 12.31 -26.71
CA ASN A 211 -29.96 13.24 -27.77
C ASN A 211 -31.24 13.86 -28.30
#